data_cc8bfd96844f66fb4c1c652a562a4ee9
#
_entry.id   cc8bfd96844f66fb4c1c652a562a4ee9
#
_cell.length_a   1.000
_cell.length_b   1.000
_cell.length_c   1.000
_cell.angle_alpha   90.00
_cell.angle_beta   90.00
_cell.angle_gamma   90.00
#
_symmetry.space_group_name_H-M   'P 1'
#
loop_
_entity.id
_entity.type
_entity.pdbx_description
1 polymer ?
#
loop_
_entity_poly.entity_id
_entity_poly.type
_entity_poly.pdbx_seq_one_letter_code
_entity_poly.pdbx_strand_id
1 'polypeptide(L)'
;MKPLAALAGILIAGAVAAQEPSATPDPATSARAAADRLSRAGQMLDDAQGARNRVKALSETVRAYEDGLEAMREGLRRAAIRKETLTRELQSREDDIARLLGILMAMGETPAPVLLLHPSGPVGTARSGMIVAEVTPALNARAMDLRERLNEVAILRSLQETAADTLANGLQGAQKARTALSQA
;
A
#
# COMPACT_ATOMS: atom_id res chain seq x y z
N MET A 1 -57.98 36.38 32.95
CA MET A 1 -56.53 36.71 32.95
C MET A 1 -55.81 35.40 32.74
N LYS A 2 -55.29 35.16 31.53
CA LYS A 2 -54.53 33.95 31.13
C LYS A 2 -53.04 34.25 31.12
N PRO A 3 -52.17 33.41 31.70
CA PRO A 3 -50.74 33.45 31.42
C PRO A 3 -50.37 32.53 30.26
N LEU A 4 -49.61 33.06 29.28
CA LEU A 4 -48.97 32.34 28.21
C LEU A 4 -47.82 31.49 28.76
N ALA A 5 -47.84 30.19 28.41
CA ALA A 5 -46.73 29.27 28.61
C ALA A 5 -45.80 29.39 27.38
N ALA A 6 -44.57 29.85 27.56
CA ALA A 6 -43.52 29.82 26.56
C ALA A 6 -42.89 28.46 26.49
N LEU A 7 -43.03 27.78 25.33
CA LEU A 7 -42.32 26.55 24.97
C LEU A 7 -40.94 26.90 24.44
N ALA A 8 -39.90 26.63 25.24
CA ALA A 8 -38.50 26.71 24.79
C ALA A 8 -38.13 25.38 24.10
N GLY A 9 -38.05 25.42 22.79
CA GLY A 9 -37.54 24.31 21.98
C GLY A 9 -36.01 24.18 22.11
N ILE A 10 -35.51 23.14 22.72
CA ILE A 10 -34.09 22.81 22.75
C ILE A 10 -33.75 22.08 21.44
N LEU A 11 -33.08 22.81 20.54
CA LEU A 11 -32.44 22.24 19.34
C LEU A 11 -31.14 21.53 19.78
N ILE A 12 -31.18 20.21 19.94
CA ILE A 12 -29.98 19.39 20.08
C ILE A 12 -29.39 19.22 18.68
N ALA A 13 -28.42 20.06 18.33
CA ALA A 13 -27.57 19.85 17.17
C ALA A 13 -26.63 18.66 17.46
N GLY A 14 -27.03 17.46 17.02
CA GLY A 14 -26.17 16.29 17.02
C GLY A 14 -25.01 16.52 16.04
N ALA A 15 -23.83 16.81 16.54
CA ALA A 15 -22.62 16.75 15.77
C ALA A 15 -22.36 15.27 15.41
N VAL A 16 -22.72 14.88 14.20
CA VAL A 16 -22.25 13.63 13.61
C VAL A 16 -20.75 13.83 13.36
N ALA A 17 -19.91 13.36 14.29
CA ALA A 17 -18.49 13.20 14.05
C ALA A 17 -18.36 12.19 12.89
N ALA A 18 -18.04 12.69 11.70
CA ALA A 18 -17.61 11.85 10.60
C ALA A 18 -16.34 11.14 11.08
N GLN A 19 -16.48 9.86 11.48
CA GLN A 19 -15.33 8.98 11.66
C GLN A 19 -14.67 8.87 10.29
N GLU A 20 -13.51 9.53 10.15
CA GLU A 20 -12.63 9.27 9.00
C GLU A 20 -12.40 7.76 8.96
N PRO A 21 -12.60 7.11 7.81
CA PRO A 21 -12.29 5.70 7.68
C PRO A 21 -10.82 5.54 8.04
N SER A 22 -10.55 4.85 9.15
CA SER A 22 -9.21 4.50 9.59
C SER A 22 -8.53 3.84 8.40
N ALA A 23 -7.63 4.58 7.75
CA ALA A 23 -6.92 4.09 6.58
C ALA A 23 -6.22 2.80 6.99
N THR A 24 -6.73 1.66 6.52
CA THR A 24 -6.09 0.36 6.75
C THR A 24 -4.65 0.50 6.25
N PRO A 25 -3.65 0.27 7.11
CA PRO A 25 -2.26 0.48 6.73
C PRO A 25 -1.94 -0.36 5.49
N ASP A 26 -1.22 0.25 4.57
CA ASP A 26 -0.76 -0.40 3.33
C ASP A 26 -0.18 -1.80 3.62
N PRO A 27 -0.59 -2.84 2.89
CA PRO A 27 -0.14 -4.22 3.12
C PRO A 27 1.38 -4.38 3.14
N ALA A 28 2.10 -3.66 2.28
CA ALA A 28 3.56 -3.70 2.25
C ALA A 28 4.18 -3.09 3.51
N THR A 29 3.62 -1.99 4.00
CA THR A 29 4.03 -1.35 5.26
C THR A 29 3.77 -2.26 6.45
N SER A 30 2.61 -2.91 6.48
CA SER A 30 2.24 -3.85 7.55
C SER A 30 3.19 -5.04 7.62
N ALA A 31 3.56 -5.61 6.47
CA ALA A 31 4.48 -6.75 6.41
C ALA A 31 5.93 -6.37 6.78
N ARG A 32 6.39 -5.17 6.38
CA ARG A 32 7.70 -4.65 6.83
C ARG A 32 7.74 -4.46 8.34
N ALA A 33 6.71 -3.86 8.92
CA ALA A 33 6.60 -3.69 10.37
C ALA A 33 6.60 -5.04 11.12
N ALA A 34 6.04 -6.09 10.53
CA ALA A 34 6.09 -7.45 11.07
C ALA A 34 7.51 -8.05 11.00
N ALA A 35 8.23 -7.84 9.89
CA ALA A 35 9.64 -8.26 9.76
C ALA A 35 10.54 -7.56 10.81
N ASP A 36 10.33 -6.28 11.05
CA ASP A 36 11.04 -5.53 12.07
C ASP A 36 10.74 -6.05 13.50
N ARG A 37 9.51 -6.50 13.75
CA ARG A 37 9.16 -7.16 15.02
C ARG A 37 9.92 -8.47 15.21
N LEU A 38 10.00 -9.29 14.18
CA LEU A 38 10.76 -10.55 14.19
C LEU A 38 12.26 -10.30 14.42
N SER A 39 12.82 -9.28 13.78
CA SER A 39 14.22 -8.87 13.99
C SER A 39 14.47 -8.44 15.44
N ARG A 40 13.57 -7.63 16.03
CA ARG A 40 13.66 -7.25 17.45
C ARG A 40 13.53 -8.44 18.38
N ALA A 41 12.65 -9.40 18.07
CA ALA A 41 12.54 -10.63 18.86
C ALA A 41 13.85 -11.44 18.84
N GLY A 42 14.61 -11.41 17.72
CA GLY A 42 15.94 -11.98 17.63
C GLY A 42 16.92 -11.32 18.60
N GLN A 43 16.96 -10.00 18.65
CA GLN A 43 17.79 -9.26 19.60
C GLN A 43 17.40 -9.58 21.06
N MET A 44 16.09 -9.63 21.35
CA MET A 44 15.61 -10.04 22.68
C MET A 44 16.05 -11.44 23.06
N LEU A 45 16.17 -12.37 22.12
CA LEU A 45 16.67 -13.73 22.38
C LEU A 45 18.13 -13.71 22.82
N ASP A 46 18.96 -12.92 22.13
CA ASP A 46 20.39 -12.77 22.48
C ASP A 46 20.56 -12.11 23.85
N ASP A 47 19.80 -11.04 24.12
CA ASP A 47 19.84 -10.34 25.42
C ASP A 47 19.32 -11.21 26.57
N ALA A 48 18.37 -12.09 26.33
CA ALA A 48 17.79 -12.97 27.34
C ALA A 48 18.80 -13.99 27.89
N GLN A 49 19.85 -14.32 27.14
CA GLN A 49 20.89 -15.28 27.59
C GLN A 49 21.68 -14.76 28.79
N GLY A 50 21.87 -13.43 28.88
CA GLY A 50 22.56 -12.76 29.97
C GLY A 50 21.65 -12.18 31.08
N ALA A 51 20.35 -12.33 30.96
CA ALA A 51 19.39 -11.67 31.83
C ALA A 51 19.36 -12.30 33.24
N ARG A 52 19.24 -11.46 34.29
CA ARG A 52 19.11 -11.92 35.68
C ARG A 52 17.85 -12.74 35.91
N ASN A 53 16.75 -12.42 35.21
CA ASN A 53 15.51 -13.19 35.21
C ASN A 53 15.31 -13.81 33.84
N ARG A 54 16.09 -14.85 33.56
CA ARG A 54 16.14 -15.52 32.24
C ARG A 54 14.80 -16.07 31.80
N VAL A 55 14.04 -16.69 32.72
CA VAL A 55 12.73 -17.27 32.41
C VAL A 55 11.75 -16.19 31.93
N LYS A 56 11.70 -15.05 32.61
CA LYS A 56 10.84 -13.93 32.22
C LYS A 56 11.25 -13.38 30.85
N ALA A 57 12.54 -13.09 30.65
CA ALA A 57 13.06 -12.54 29.39
C ALA A 57 12.79 -13.49 28.22
N LEU A 58 13.01 -14.79 28.38
CA LEU A 58 12.73 -15.78 27.34
C LEU A 58 11.22 -15.93 27.06
N SER A 59 10.36 -15.83 28.09
CA SER A 59 8.89 -15.85 27.90
C SER A 59 8.41 -14.65 27.09
N GLU A 60 8.96 -13.46 27.37
CA GLU A 60 8.67 -12.25 26.58
C GLU A 60 9.18 -12.38 25.15
N THR A 61 10.37 -12.96 24.95
CA THR A 61 10.92 -13.24 23.61
C THR A 61 10.06 -14.19 22.81
N VAL A 62 9.56 -15.29 23.41
CA VAL A 62 8.65 -16.24 22.74
C VAL A 62 7.40 -15.52 22.27
N ARG A 63 6.76 -14.71 23.14
CA ARG A 63 5.59 -13.93 22.75
C ARG A 63 5.88 -12.96 21.61
N ALA A 64 7.02 -12.25 21.67
CA ALA A 64 7.41 -11.34 20.60
C ALA A 64 7.57 -12.04 19.24
N TYR A 65 8.12 -13.27 19.23
CA TYR A 65 8.17 -14.08 18.01
C TYR A 65 6.79 -14.51 17.53
N GLU A 66 5.91 -14.97 18.43
CA GLU A 66 4.55 -15.39 18.09
C GLU A 66 3.75 -14.23 17.49
N ASP A 67 3.77 -13.07 18.13
CA ASP A 67 3.12 -11.85 17.65
C ASP A 67 3.69 -11.39 16.29
N GLY A 68 5.01 -11.46 16.14
CA GLY A 68 5.69 -11.13 14.89
C GLY A 68 5.30 -12.07 13.73
N LEU A 69 5.24 -13.38 13.99
CA LEU A 69 4.84 -14.39 13.01
C LEU A 69 3.37 -14.25 12.60
N GLU A 70 2.48 -13.97 13.55
CA GLU A 70 1.07 -13.71 13.27
C GLU A 70 0.90 -12.45 12.43
N ALA A 71 1.54 -11.35 12.81
CA ALA A 71 1.52 -10.10 12.07
C ALA A 71 2.07 -10.26 10.65
N MET A 72 3.14 -11.06 10.47
CA MET A 72 3.71 -11.36 9.15
C MET A 72 2.73 -12.13 8.28
N ARG A 73 2.11 -13.20 8.79
CA ARG A 73 1.13 -13.99 8.05
C ARG A 73 -0.06 -13.12 7.60
N GLU A 74 -0.58 -12.28 8.50
CA GLU A 74 -1.67 -11.38 8.17
C GLU A 74 -1.26 -10.31 7.14
N GLY A 75 -0.06 -9.73 7.26
CA GLY A 75 0.48 -8.79 6.28
C GLY A 75 0.60 -9.42 4.90
N LEU A 76 1.12 -10.65 4.82
CA LEU A 76 1.25 -11.39 3.56
C LEU A 76 -0.11 -11.77 2.95
N ARG A 77 -1.08 -12.16 3.78
CA ARG A 77 -2.44 -12.44 3.30
C ARG A 77 -3.05 -11.19 2.66
N ARG A 78 -2.94 -10.04 3.30
CA ARG A 78 -3.42 -8.76 2.75
C ARG A 78 -2.67 -8.36 1.48
N ALA A 79 -1.35 -8.55 1.45
CA ALA A 79 -0.53 -8.29 0.26
C ALA A 79 -0.94 -9.18 -0.92
N ALA A 80 -1.24 -10.46 -0.67
CA ALA A 80 -1.70 -11.38 -1.70
C ALA A 80 -3.06 -10.96 -2.28
N ILE A 81 -4.02 -10.60 -1.43
CA ILE A 81 -5.35 -10.10 -1.85
C ILE A 81 -5.20 -8.81 -2.66
N ARG A 82 -4.39 -7.87 -2.20
CA ARG A 82 -4.17 -6.59 -2.89
C ARG A 82 -3.52 -6.79 -4.26
N LYS A 83 -2.47 -7.62 -4.35
CA LYS A 83 -1.82 -7.99 -5.61
C LYS A 83 -2.81 -8.60 -6.59
N GLU A 84 -3.62 -9.55 -6.14
CA GLU A 84 -4.65 -10.22 -6.96
C GLU A 84 -5.67 -9.21 -7.50
N THR A 85 -6.13 -8.28 -6.64
CA THR A 85 -7.05 -7.22 -7.03
C THR A 85 -6.46 -6.30 -8.10
N LEU A 86 -5.22 -5.83 -7.89
CA LEU A 86 -4.51 -4.98 -8.86
C LEU A 86 -4.26 -5.71 -10.17
N THR A 87 -3.87 -6.99 -10.12
CA THR A 87 -3.64 -7.79 -11.33
C THR A 87 -4.91 -7.92 -12.16
N ARG A 88 -6.04 -8.24 -11.52
CA ARG A 88 -7.34 -8.31 -12.22
C ARG A 88 -7.78 -6.95 -12.78
N GLU A 89 -7.54 -5.88 -12.04
CA GLU A 89 -7.84 -4.52 -12.51
C GLU A 89 -7.01 -4.13 -13.74
N LEU A 90 -5.71 -4.44 -13.72
CA LEU A 90 -4.81 -4.21 -14.87
C LEU A 90 -5.23 -5.05 -16.07
N GLN A 91 -5.57 -6.34 -15.87
CA GLN A 91 -6.05 -7.21 -16.93
C GLN A 91 -7.36 -6.71 -17.55
N SER A 92 -8.31 -6.23 -16.73
CA SER A 92 -9.58 -5.69 -17.23
C SER A 92 -9.42 -4.40 -18.05
N ARG A 93 -8.28 -3.74 -17.97
CA ARG A 93 -7.93 -2.49 -18.66
C ARG A 93 -6.83 -2.69 -19.73
N GLU A 94 -6.51 -3.92 -20.08
CA GLU A 94 -5.40 -4.23 -20.99
C GLU A 94 -5.51 -3.52 -22.33
N ASP A 95 -6.72 -3.49 -22.93
CA ASP A 95 -6.98 -2.78 -24.19
C ASP A 95 -6.81 -1.26 -24.06
N ASP A 96 -7.26 -0.68 -22.96
CA ASP A 96 -7.11 0.76 -22.69
C ASP A 96 -5.63 1.13 -22.46
N ILE A 97 -4.88 0.28 -21.77
CA ILE A 97 -3.44 0.42 -21.53
C ILE A 97 -2.68 0.34 -22.86
N ALA A 98 -2.98 -0.65 -23.70
CA ALA A 98 -2.35 -0.82 -25.00
C ALA A 98 -2.61 0.39 -25.90
N ARG A 99 -3.82 0.92 -25.92
CA ARG A 99 -4.18 2.13 -26.66
C ARG A 99 -3.45 3.35 -26.13
N LEU A 100 -3.37 3.53 -24.81
CA LEU A 100 -2.64 4.64 -24.17
C LEU A 100 -1.16 4.61 -24.54
N LEU A 101 -0.51 3.44 -24.43
CA LEU A 101 0.89 3.26 -24.80
C LEU A 101 1.13 3.56 -26.28
N GLY A 102 0.25 3.09 -27.17
CA GLY A 102 0.32 3.39 -28.60
C GLY A 102 0.25 4.89 -28.90
N ILE A 103 -0.63 5.62 -28.22
CA ILE A 103 -0.73 7.09 -28.36
C ILE A 103 0.53 7.78 -27.84
N LEU A 104 1.03 7.38 -26.68
CA LEU A 104 2.24 7.97 -26.07
C LEU A 104 3.47 7.73 -26.94
N MET A 105 3.62 6.53 -27.53
CA MET A 105 4.71 6.23 -28.46
C MET A 105 4.61 7.09 -29.72
N ALA A 106 3.42 7.17 -30.34
CA ALA A 106 3.22 7.99 -31.53
C ALA A 106 3.50 9.49 -31.27
N MET A 107 3.19 10.00 -30.10
CA MET A 107 3.51 11.39 -29.72
C MET A 107 4.99 11.60 -29.44
N GLY A 108 5.70 10.60 -28.89
CA GLY A 108 7.13 10.68 -28.58
C GLY A 108 8.02 10.61 -29.82
N GLU A 109 7.59 9.94 -30.89
CA GLU A 109 8.35 9.77 -32.12
C GLU A 109 8.20 10.94 -33.10
N THR A 110 7.19 11.81 -32.93
CA THR A 110 6.93 12.90 -33.87
C THR A 110 7.68 14.16 -33.43
N PRO A 111 8.71 14.62 -34.17
CA PRO A 111 9.40 15.88 -33.88
C PRO A 111 8.39 17.04 -33.89
N ALA A 112 8.45 17.90 -32.88
CA ALA A 112 7.56 19.06 -32.75
C ALA A 112 7.38 19.92 -34.04
N PRO A 113 8.39 20.11 -34.91
CA PRO A 113 8.24 20.87 -36.15
C PRO A 113 7.28 20.26 -37.16
N VAL A 114 7.12 18.93 -37.19
CA VAL A 114 6.23 18.25 -38.19
C VAL A 114 4.76 18.41 -37.83
N LEU A 115 4.43 18.52 -36.53
CA LEU A 115 3.06 18.82 -36.04
C LEU A 115 2.59 20.21 -36.47
N LEU A 116 3.49 21.14 -36.80
CA LEU A 116 3.17 22.50 -37.24
C LEU A 116 2.80 22.58 -38.74
N LEU A 117 3.05 21.55 -39.53
CA LEU A 117 2.72 21.48 -40.93
C LEU A 117 1.41 20.72 -41.21
N HIS A 118 0.31 21.23 -40.63
CA HIS A 118 -0.99 20.65 -40.87
C HIS A 118 -1.52 21.00 -42.26
N PRO A 119 -2.06 20.03 -43.06
CA PRO A 119 -2.54 20.30 -44.43
C PRO A 119 -3.68 21.32 -44.50
N SER A 120 -4.36 21.60 -43.40
CA SER A 120 -5.43 22.61 -43.30
C SER A 120 -4.93 24.02 -42.95
N GLY A 121 -3.61 24.29 -43.01
CA GLY A 121 -3.05 25.61 -42.76
C GLY A 121 -3.01 26.04 -41.26
N PRO A 122 -2.71 27.32 -40.97
CA PRO A 122 -2.45 27.81 -39.61
C PRO A 122 -3.59 27.58 -38.62
N VAL A 123 -4.84 27.65 -39.06
CA VAL A 123 -6.03 27.43 -38.24
C VAL A 123 -6.16 25.95 -37.84
N GLY A 124 -5.84 25.03 -38.76
CA GLY A 124 -5.81 23.59 -38.47
C GLY A 124 -4.73 23.25 -37.46
N THR A 125 -3.56 23.82 -37.61
CA THR A 125 -2.45 23.66 -36.68
C THR A 125 -2.79 24.17 -35.27
N ALA A 126 -3.41 25.37 -35.17
CA ALA A 126 -3.83 25.94 -33.89
C ALA A 126 -4.89 25.07 -33.21
N ARG A 127 -5.86 24.56 -33.94
CA ARG A 127 -6.90 23.66 -33.41
C ARG A 127 -6.31 22.34 -32.95
N SER A 128 -5.41 21.72 -33.72
CA SER A 128 -4.72 20.49 -33.33
C SER A 128 -3.87 20.69 -32.08
N GLY A 129 -3.15 21.83 -32.01
CA GLY A 129 -2.37 22.20 -30.83
C GLY A 129 -3.21 22.35 -29.56
N MET A 130 -4.42 22.96 -29.67
CA MET A 130 -5.34 23.09 -28.55
C MET A 130 -5.83 21.71 -28.08
N ILE A 131 -6.22 20.81 -29.01
CA ILE A 131 -6.66 19.46 -28.65
C ILE A 131 -5.55 18.69 -27.96
N VAL A 132 -4.33 18.72 -28.49
CA VAL A 132 -3.18 18.06 -27.87
C VAL A 132 -2.89 18.64 -26.48
N ALA A 133 -2.92 19.97 -26.32
CA ALA A 133 -2.71 20.63 -25.04
C ALA A 133 -3.76 20.25 -23.99
N GLU A 134 -5.02 20.04 -24.40
CA GLU A 134 -6.10 19.65 -23.53
C GLU A 134 -6.04 18.16 -23.13
N VAL A 135 -5.66 17.27 -24.05
CA VAL A 135 -5.62 15.82 -23.83
C VAL A 135 -4.34 15.37 -23.11
N THR A 136 -3.21 16.04 -23.36
CA THR A 136 -1.90 15.64 -22.81
C THR A 136 -1.88 15.54 -21.27
N PRO A 137 -2.44 16.47 -20.48
CA PRO A 137 -2.46 16.35 -19.03
C PRO A 137 -3.23 15.11 -18.55
N ALA A 138 -4.35 14.80 -19.17
CA ALA A 138 -5.16 13.62 -18.83
C ALA A 138 -4.44 12.32 -19.17
N LEU A 139 -3.73 12.25 -20.31
CA LEU A 139 -2.90 11.11 -20.69
C LEU A 139 -1.74 10.91 -19.71
N ASN A 140 -1.06 11.99 -19.35
CA ASN A 140 0.04 11.95 -18.39
C ASN A 140 -0.44 11.48 -17.02
N ALA A 141 -1.58 11.97 -16.54
CA ALA A 141 -2.17 11.53 -15.26
C ALA A 141 -2.48 10.01 -15.28
N ARG A 142 -3.05 9.49 -16.38
CA ARG A 142 -3.31 8.05 -16.54
C ARG A 142 -2.02 7.23 -16.60
N ALA A 143 -1.00 7.73 -17.27
CA ALA A 143 0.30 7.07 -17.35
C ALA A 143 0.99 7.00 -15.99
N MET A 144 0.87 8.06 -15.17
CA MET A 144 1.40 8.10 -13.82
C MET A 144 0.64 7.12 -12.90
N ASP A 145 -0.70 7.08 -12.95
CA ASP A 145 -1.52 6.12 -12.19
C ASP A 145 -1.15 4.67 -12.55
N LEU A 146 -1.02 4.38 -13.84
CA LEU A 146 -0.59 3.05 -14.30
C LEU A 146 0.80 2.68 -13.77
N ARG A 147 1.75 3.61 -13.83
CA ARG A 147 3.12 3.39 -13.33
C ARG A 147 3.13 3.12 -11.83
N GLU A 148 2.33 3.85 -11.07
CA GLU A 148 2.19 3.65 -9.62
C GLU A 148 1.64 2.27 -9.29
N ARG A 149 0.58 1.82 -9.99
CA ARG A 149 -0.01 0.48 -9.83
C ARG A 149 0.95 -0.64 -10.18
N LEU A 150 1.70 -0.50 -11.28
CA LEU A 150 2.73 -1.48 -11.66
C LEU A 150 3.85 -1.56 -10.62
N ASN A 151 4.27 -0.41 -10.09
CA ASN A 151 5.26 -0.36 -9.02
C ASN A 151 4.74 -1.01 -7.73
N GLU A 152 3.48 -0.78 -7.37
CA GLU A 152 2.84 -1.44 -6.23
C GLU A 152 2.84 -2.97 -6.40
N VAL A 153 2.47 -3.48 -7.59
CA VAL A 153 2.51 -4.92 -7.88
C VAL A 153 3.93 -5.49 -7.75
N ALA A 154 4.94 -4.76 -8.24
CA ALA A 154 6.34 -5.18 -8.12
C ALA A 154 6.80 -5.27 -6.66
N ILE A 155 6.45 -4.28 -5.83
CA ILE A 155 6.75 -4.27 -4.39
C ILE A 155 6.08 -5.45 -3.69
N LEU A 156 4.78 -5.69 -3.96
CA LEU A 156 4.04 -6.80 -3.35
C LEU A 156 4.61 -8.16 -3.75
N ARG A 157 5.09 -8.28 -5.00
CA ARG A 157 5.76 -9.50 -5.48
C ARG A 157 7.09 -9.73 -4.76
N SER A 158 7.95 -8.73 -4.70
CA SER A 158 9.23 -8.81 -3.98
C SER A 158 9.03 -9.17 -2.51
N LEU A 159 8.00 -8.60 -1.86
CA LEU A 159 7.63 -8.94 -0.50
C LEU A 159 7.27 -10.44 -0.36
N GLN A 160 6.49 -10.99 -1.30
CA GLN A 160 6.14 -12.41 -1.29
C GLN A 160 7.35 -13.32 -1.49
N GLU A 161 8.30 -12.91 -2.36
CA GLU A 161 9.52 -13.67 -2.62
C GLU A 161 10.43 -13.75 -1.38
N THR A 162 10.55 -12.67 -0.60
CA THR A 162 11.37 -12.63 0.62
C THR A 162 10.66 -13.16 1.88
N ALA A 163 9.35 -13.31 1.81
CA ALA A 163 8.54 -13.69 2.97
C ALA A 163 8.81 -15.11 3.47
N ALA A 164 9.11 -16.03 2.58
CA ALA A 164 9.40 -17.42 2.95
C ALA A 164 10.62 -17.49 3.86
N ASP A 165 11.68 -16.77 3.51
CA ASP A 165 12.91 -16.74 4.29
C ASP A 165 12.69 -16.04 5.65
N THR A 166 11.94 -14.93 5.65
CA THR A 166 11.61 -14.19 6.88
C THR A 166 10.79 -15.05 7.84
N LEU A 167 9.79 -15.79 7.33
CA LEU A 167 8.99 -16.72 8.15
C LEU A 167 9.82 -17.90 8.65
N ALA A 168 10.67 -18.50 7.81
CA ALA A 168 11.54 -19.59 8.20
C ALA A 168 12.50 -19.18 9.32
N ASN A 169 13.14 -18.03 9.18
CA ASN A 169 14.04 -17.47 10.20
C ASN A 169 13.29 -17.13 11.51
N GLY A 170 12.10 -16.55 11.41
CA GLY A 170 11.24 -16.27 12.56
C GLY A 170 10.80 -17.54 13.31
N LEU A 171 10.41 -18.60 12.58
CA LEU A 171 10.06 -19.91 13.16
C LEU A 171 11.27 -20.55 13.87
N GLN A 172 12.43 -20.52 13.23
CA GLN A 172 13.67 -21.04 13.84
C GLN A 172 14.02 -20.26 15.14
N GLY A 173 13.87 -18.93 15.12
CA GLY A 173 14.07 -18.09 16.29
C GLY A 173 13.09 -18.43 17.43
N ALA A 174 11.80 -18.58 17.11
CA ALA A 174 10.79 -18.99 18.08
C ALA A 174 11.08 -20.38 18.69
N GLN A 175 11.53 -21.35 17.88
CA GLN A 175 11.94 -22.68 18.36
C GLN A 175 13.14 -22.61 19.30
N LYS A 176 14.17 -21.82 18.94
CA LYS A 176 15.34 -21.59 19.83
C LYS A 176 14.93 -20.96 21.15
N ALA A 177 14.06 -19.94 21.13
CA ALA A 177 13.56 -19.28 22.32
C ALA A 177 12.78 -20.24 23.23
N ARG A 178 11.91 -21.09 22.66
CA ARG A 178 11.15 -22.12 23.41
C ARG A 178 12.07 -23.17 24.01
N THR A 179 13.08 -23.65 23.26
CA THR A 179 14.06 -24.60 23.76
C THR A 179 14.87 -24.00 24.91
N ALA A 180 15.35 -22.76 24.78
CA ALA A 180 16.06 -22.05 25.82
C ALA A 180 15.19 -21.85 27.07
N LEU A 181 13.90 -21.54 26.89
CA LEU A 181 12.94 -21.42 27.99
C LEU A 181 12.73 -22.74 28.75
N SER A 182 12.66 -23.87 28.02
CA SER A 182 12.49 -25.19 28.66
C SER A 182 13.74 -25.66 29.43
N GLN A 183 14.89 -25.04 29.18
CA GLN A 183 16.17 -25.34 29.85
C GLN A 183 16.52 -24.35 30.96
N ALA A 184 15.71 -23.30 31.16
CA ALA A 184 15.97 -22.24 32.12
C ALA A 184 15.25 -22.47 33.44
#